data_9eae8606b6500ea802a13104eb087039
#
_entry.id   9eae8606b6500ea802a13104eb087039
#
_cell.length_a   1.000
_cell.length_b   1.000
_cell.length_c   1.000
_cell.angle_alpha   90.00
_cell.angle_beta   90.00
_cell.angle_gamma   90.00
#
_symmetry.space_group_name_H-M   'P 1'
#
loop_
_entity.id
_entity.type
_entity.pdbx_description
1 polymer ?
#
loop_
_entity_poly.entity_id
_entity_poly.type
_entity_poly.pdbx_seq_one_letter_code
_entity_poly.pdbx_strand_id
1 'polypeptide(L)'
;MPYFNLCGTGCLAGGSREIYEKMCELVAADGKAEVEFGPEIAHMPTADGGSACPSQAKEVVGVKKSGCHGFCEMGPLVRIEPYNYLYIKVKPEDCEEIYQTTILNGEPVERLLYEMDGVKYKAQEEIPFYAKQTRLVLKNCGHIDAENIKEVFANGGYQALKKVLFEMSPQEVIDEILESNLRGRGGGGFQAGYKWKQVARQKETIRYLV
;
A
#
# COMPACT_ATOMS: atom_id res chain seq x y z
N MET A 1 -7.86 -4.63 14.29
CA MET A 1 -6.45 -4.79 14.72
C MET A 1 -5.71 -3.50 14.42
N PRO A 2 -5.10 -2.84 15.40
CA PRO A 2 -4.22 -1.72 15.09
C PRO A 2 -2.96 -2.22 14.39
N TYR A 3 -2.50 -1.51 13.37
CA TYR A 3 -1.25 -1.80 12.71
C TYR A 3 -0.54 -0.52 12.25
N PHE A 4 0.79 -0.60 12.19
CA PHE A 4 1.67 0.47 11.75
C PHE A 4 2.00 0.30 10.28
N ASN A 5 1.92 1.36 9.53
CA ASN A 5 2.23 1.39 8.11
C ASN A 5 3.37 2.38 7.87
N LEU A 6 4.54 1.88 7.49
CA LEU A 6 5.77 2.65 7.36
C LEU A 6 6.16 2.89 5.90
N CYS A 7 6.56 4.11 5.61
CA CYS A 7 6.81 4.60 4.25
C CYS A 7 8.14 4.14 3.65
N GLY A 8 8.21 4.09 2.30
CA GLY A 8 9.29 3.55 1.47
C GLY A 8 10.62 4.32 1.42
N THR A 9 11.33 4.17 0.30
CA THR A 9 12.78 4.46 0.13
C THR A 9 13.28 5.85 0.53
N GLY A 10 12.52 6.93 0.30
CA GLY A 10 12.90 8.27 0.74
C GLY A 10 12.90 8.41 2.26
N CYS A 11 12.00 7.70 2.93
CA CYS A 11 11.93 7.66 4.38
C CYS A 11 13.01 6.75 5.00
N LEU A 12 13.61 5.82 4.22
CA LEU A 12 14.74 5.01 4.68
C LEU A 12 15.94 5.87 5.08
N ALA A 13 16.25 6.90 4.29
CA ALA A 13 17.31 7.85 4.61
C ALA A 13 16.99 8.69 5.86
N GLY A 14 15.70 8.83 6.21
CA GLY A 14 15.22 9.52 7.40
C GLY A 14 15.04 8.62 8.63
N GLY A 15 15.45 7.34 8.57
CA GLY A 15 15.40 6.44 9.73
C GLY A 15 14.13 5.56 9.81
N SER A 16 13.38 5.38 8.72
CA SER A 16 12.16 4.54 8.77
C SER A 16 12.43 3.07 9.07
N ARG A 17 13.65 2.58 8.81
CA ARG A 17 14.06 1.23 9.18
C ARG A 17 14.15 1.08 10.69
N GLU A 18 14.84 2.00 11.34
CA GLU A 18 15.01 2.04 12.81
C GLU A 18 13.65 2.17 13.51
N ILE A 19 12.74 2.98 12.94
CA ILE A 19 11.36 3.11 13.42
C ILE A 19 10.64 1.76 13.31
N TYR A 20 10.76 1.07 12.17
CA TYR A 20 10.15 -0.24 11.95
C TYR A 20 10.64 -1.27 12.96
N GLU A 21 11.97 -1.38 13.11
CA GLU A 21 12.60 -2.31 14.03
C GLU A 21 12.17 -2.04 15.47
N LYS A 22 12.17 -0.75 15.90
CA LYS A 22 11.73 -0.35 17.22
C LYS A 22 10.26 -0.64 17.50
N MET A 23 9.37 -0.42 16.53
CA MET A 23 7.96 -0.77 16.65
C MET A 23 7.76 -2.29 16.76
N CYS A 24 8.51 -3.08 15.99
CA CYS A 24 8.47 -4.55 16.10
C CYS A 24 8.92 -5.02 17.50
N GLU A 25 9.98 -4.42 18.07
CA GLU A 25 10.44 -4.72 19.44
C GLU A 25 9.36 -4.43 20.48
N LEU A 26 8.72 -3.26 20.41
CA LEU A 26 7.67 -2.86 21.35
C LEU A 26 6.46 -3.80 21.29
N VAL A 27 6.02 -4.12 20.09
CA VAL A 27 4.91 -5.05 19.85
C VAL A 27 5.26 -6.45 20.37
N ALA A 28 6.48 -6.94 20.14
CA ALA A 28 6.94 -8.24 20.63
C ALA A 28 7.05 -8.29 22.16
N ALA A 29 7.52 -7.20 22.80
CA ALA A 29 7.69 -7.12 24.23
C ALA A 29 6.36 -7.16 25.01
N ASP A 30 5.27 -6.64 24.43
CA ASP A 30 3.94 -6.63 25.06
C ASP A 30 3.22 -8.00 24.99
N GLY A 31 3.81 -8.99 24.34
CA GLY A 31 3.23 -10.34 24.21
C GLY A 31 1.90 -10.39 23.44
N LYS A 32 1.48 -9.28 22.85
CA LYS A 32 0.29 -9.15 22.00
C LYS A 32 0.62 -9.31 20.51
N ALA A 33 1.87 -9.57 20.19
CA ALA A 33 2.34 -9.70 18.83
C ALA A 33 2.11 -11.11 18.29
N GLU A 34 1.30 -11.22 17.25
CA GLU A 34 1.69 -12.02 16.10
C GLU A 34 2.25 -11.06 15.06
N VAL A 35 3.56 -11.12 14.82
CA VAL A 35 4.17 -10.52 13.64
C VAL A 35 3.79 -11.44 12.48
N GLU A 36 2.53 -11.43 12.09
CA GLU A 36 2.10 -12.02 10.84
C GLU A 36 2.37 -11.03 9.71
N PHE A 37 3.31 -11.40 8.88
CA PHE A 37 3.49 -10.78 7.58
C PHE A 37 2.31 -11.17 6.68
N GLY A 38 1.24 -10.42 6.73
CA GLY A 38 0.14 -10.53 5.79
C GLY A 38 -1.24 -10.39 6.43
N PRO A 39 -2.17 -9.74 5.74
CA PRO A 39 -3.55 -9.77 6.17
C PRO A 39 -4.01 -11.22 6.15
N GLU A 40 -4.61 -11.68 7.24
CA GLU A 40 -5.53 -12.79 7.12
C GLU A 40 -6.47 -12.46 5.97
N ILE A 41 -6.59 -13.36 5.01
CA ILE A 41 -7.64 -13.35 4.01
C ILE A 41 -8.95 -13.70 4.73
N ALA A 42 -9.40 -12.82 5.60
CA ALA A 42 -10.74 -12.83 6.10
C ALA A 42 -11.61 -12.26 4.98
N HIS A 43 -12.33 -13.14 4.30
CA HIS A 43 -13.31 -12.91 3.24
C HIS A 43 -12.82 -13.09 1.79
N MET A 44 -12.23 -14.25 1.49
CA MET A 44 -12.64 -14.88 0.25
C MET A 44 -13.96 -15.62 0.54
N PRO A 45 -15.06 -15.35 -0.18
CA PRO A 45 -16.21 -16.24 -0.12
C PRO A 45 -15.73 -17.61 -0.58
N THR A 46 -15.71 -18.57 0.32
CA THR A 46 -15.60 -19.99 -0.06
C THR A 46 -16.82 -20.30 -0.89
N ALA A 47 -16.64 -21.07 -1.95
CA ALA A 47 -17.72 -21.46 -2.88
C ALA A 47 -18.91 -22.17 -2.19
N ASP A 48 -18.83 -22.41 -0.90
CA ASP A 48 -19.78 -23.19 -0.10
C ASP A 48 -20.57 -22.39 0.94
N GLY A 49 -20.53 -21.04 0.90
CA GLY A 49 -21.45 -20.21 1.69
C GLY A 49 -21.34 -20.31 3.21
N GLY A 50 -20.27 -20.82 3.76
CA GLY A 50 -20.04 -20.97 5.18
C GLY A 50 -19.45 -19.70 5.82
N SER A 51 -20.25 -18.96 6.58
CA SER A 51 -19.80 -17.88 7.45
C SER A 51 -19.08 -18.48 8.66
N ALA A 52 -17.75 -18.39 8.71
CA ALA A 52 -17.00 -18.67 9.91
C ALA A 52 -17.16 -17.49 10.89
N CYS A 53 -17.88 -17.74 11.99
CA CYS A 53 -18.02 -16.82 13.11
C CYS A 53 -16.66 -16.60 13.78
N PRO A 54 -16.19 -15.36 14.04
CA PRO A 54 -14.92 -15.13 14.71
C PRO A 54 -15.10 -15.38 16.21
N SER A 55 -14.67 -16.57 16.67
CA SER A 55 -14.53 -16.85 18.08
C SER A 55 -13.20 -16.30 18.58
N GLN A 56 -13.25 -15.28 19.44
CA GLN A 56 -12.16 -14.77 20.28
C GLN A 56 -10.89 -14.31 19.52
N ALA A 57 -11.00 -13.20 18.81
CA ALA A 57 -9.83 -12.47 18.34
C ALA A 57 -9.07 -11.91 19.56
N LYS A 58 -7.90 -12.46 19.88
CA LYS A 58 -6.90 -11.74 20.69
C LYS A 58 -6.64 -10.40 19.99
N GLU A 59 -6.53 -9.33 20.75
CA GLU A 59 -6.08 -8.03 20.22
C GLU A 59 -4.64 -8.20 19.74
N VAL A 60 -4.47 -8.37 18.44
CA VAL A 60 -3.16 -8.52 17.80
C VAL A 60 -2.77 -7.17 17.22
N VAL A 61 -1.57 -6.71 17.55
CA VAL A 61 -0.98 -5.51 16.95
C VAL A 61 0.00 -5.93 15.88
N GLY A 62 -0.15 -5.42 14.67
CA GLY A 62 0.74 -5.70 13.54
C GLY A 62 1.62 -4.50 13.17
N VAL A 63 2.82 -4.77 12.66
CA VAL A 63 3.68 -3.76 12.04
C VAL A 63 3.93 -4.17 10.60
N LYS A 64 3.64 -3.30 9.65
CA LYS A 64 3.88 -3.57 8.23
C LYS A 64 4.58 -2.42 7.52
N LYS A 65 5.24 -2.75 6.42
CA LYS A 65 5.82 -1.77 5.51
C LYS A 65 4.76 -1.34 4.49
N SER A 66 4.79 -0.09 4.07
CA SER A 66 3.95 0.39 2.98
C SER A 66 4.78 0.98 1.85
N GLY A 67 4.16 1.15 0.69
CA GLY A 67 4.71 1.94 -0.39
C GLY A 67 4.79 3.43 -0.04
N CYS A 68 5.46 4.21 -0.90
CA CYS A 68 5.64 5.64 -0.70
C CYS A 68 4.30 6.40 -0.67
N HIS A 69 4.05 7.19 0.36
CA HIS A 69 2.88 8.04 0.45
C HIS A 69 2.94 9.28 -0.47
N GLY A 70 4.12 9.60 -1.03
CA GLY A 70 4.31 10.76 -1.89
C GLY A 70 4.50 12.09 -1.15
N PHE A 71 4.74 12.06 0.17
CA PHE A 71 4.89 13.25 1.02
C PHE A 71 6.28 13.29 1.68
N CYS A 72 7.31 13.19 0.85
CA CYS A 72 8.70 13.00 1.28
C CYS A 72 9.22 14.10 2.21
N GLU A 73 8.76 15.35 2.04
CA GLU A 73 9.15 16.48 2.89
C GLU A 73 8.72 16.28 4.36
N MET A 74 7.65 15.53 4.58
CA MET A 74 7.10 15.24 5.91
C MET A 74 7.49 13.84 6.42
N GLY A 75 8.35 13.11 5.70
CA GLY A 75 8.84 11.80 6.14
C GLY A 75 9.86 11.87 7.28
N PRO A 76 10.08 10.76 7.99
CA PRO A 76 9.36 9.49 7.94
C PRO A 76 7.89 9.58 8.34
N LEU A 77 7.04 8.81 7.66
CA LEU A 77 5.60 8.77 7.91
C LEU A 77 5.22 7.45 8.58
N VAL A 78 4.34 7.54 9.57
CA VAL A 78 3.75 6.37 10.24
C VAL A 78 2.24 6.53 10.22
N ARG A 79 1.54 5.56 9.63
CA ARG A 79 0.08 5.51 9.64
C ARG A 79 -0.40 4.45 10.62
N ILE A 80 -1.38 4.78 11.42
CA ILE A 80 -1.95 3.90 12.44
C ILE A 80 -3.39 3.56 12.08
N GLU A 81 -3.65 2.29 11.85
CA GLU A 81 -5.00 1.77 11.66
C GLU A 81 -5.48 1.05 12.93
N PRO A 82 -6.78 1.02 13.24
CA PRO A 82 -7.91 1.53 12.46
C PRO A 82 -8.22 3.01 12.68
N TYR A 83 -7.40 3.74 13.43
CA TYR A 83 -7.67 5.14 13.78
C TYR A 83 -7.47 6.10 12.62
N ASN A 84 -6.82 5.64 11.53
CA ASN A 84 -6.46 6.44 10.36
C ASN A 84 -5.60 7.67 10.70
N TYR A 85 -4.76 7.58 11.74
CA TYR A 85 -3.85 8.68 12.08
C TYR A 85 -2.60 8.61 11.21
N LEU A 86 -2.22 9.75 10.63
CA LEU A 86 -0.95 9.90 9.91
C LEU A 86 0.00 10.79 10.70
N TYR A 87 1.08 10.21 11.18
CA TYR A 87 2.16 10.91 11.85
C TYR A 87 3.27 11.27 10.88
N ILE A 88 3.83 12.48 11.04
CA ILE A 88 4.87 13.04 10.19
C ILE A 88 6.18 13.21 10.98
N LYS A 89 7.31 13.19 10.27
CA LYS A 89 8.65 13.43 10.81
C LYS A 89 8.96 12.60 12.07
N VAL A 90 8.42 11.37 12.07
CA VAL A 90 8.56 10.44 13.18
C VAL A 90 10.04 10.02 13.34
N LYS A 91 10.48 9.91 14.57
CA LYS A 91 11.82 9.45 14.93
C LYS A 91 11.73 8.17 15.77
N PRO A 92 12.82 7.39 15.88
CA PRO A 92 12.82 6.19 16.74
C PRO A 92 12.43 6.47 18.19
N GLU A 93 12.75 7.67 18.71
CA GLU A 93 12.41 8.09 20.09
C GLU A 93 10.90 8.28 20.29
N ASP A 94 10.16 8.53 19.21
CA ASP A 94 8.70 8.75 19.27
C ASP A 94 7.92 7.42 19.36
N CYS A 95 8.56 6.29 19.05
CA CYS A 95 7.89 5.00 18.94
C CYS A 95 7.20 4.58 20.23
N GLU A 96 7.85 4.77 21.38
CA GLU A 96 7.27 4.43 22.68
C GLU A 96 6.01 5.25 22.96
N GLU A 97 6.07 6.57 22.73
CA GLU A 97 4.91 7.46 22.91
C GLU A 97 3.75 7.08 21.98
N ILE A 98 4.05 6.80 20.70
CA ILE A 98 3.04 6.34 19.75
C ILE A 98 2.40 5.04 20.22
N TYR A 99 3.20 4.08 20.70
CA TYR A 99 2.71 2.81 21.18
C TYR A 99 1.79 2.99 22.38
N GLN A 100 2.25 3.70 23.42
CA GLN A 100 1.49 3.91 24.65
C GLN A 100 0.22 4.76 24.40
N THR A 101 0.34 5.86 23.65
CA THR A 101 -0.76 6.81 23.47
C THR A 101 -1.77 6.31 22.43
N THR A 102 -1.28 5.83 21.29
CA THR A 102 -2.20 5.52 20.20
C THR A 102 -2.61 4.05 20.19
N ILE A 103 -1.66 3.12 20.29
CA ILE A 103 -1.99 1.70 20.17
C ILE A 103 -2.76 1.21 21.40
N LEU A 104 -2.32 1.58 22.59
CA LEU A 104 -2.97 1.10 23.81
C LEU A 104 -4.20 1.92 24.21
N ASN A 105 -4.22 3.22 23.96
CA ASN A 105 -5.28 4.11 24.42
C ASN A 105 -6.17 4.69 23.30
N GLY A 106 -5.78 4.57 22.02
CA GLY A 106 -6.55 5.08 20.87
C GLY A 106 -6.46 6.59 20.66
N GLU A 107 -5.64 7.28 21.44
CA GLU A 107 -5.52 8.74 21.38
C GLU A 107 -4.40 9.18 20.41
N PRO A 108 -4.56 10.30 19.72
CA PRO A 108 -3.52 10.79 18.82
C PRO A 108 -2.35 11.42 19.58
N VAL A 109 -1.13 11.22 19.08
CA VAL A 109 0.04 12.00 19.50
C VAL A 109 0.03 13.34 18.77
N GLU A 110 -0.58 14.34 19.37
CA GLU A 110 -0.90 15.64 18.78
C GLU A 110 0.29 16.37 18.14
N ARG A 111 1.52 16.24 18.70
CA ARG A 111 2.73 16.88 18.18
C ARG A 111 3.24 16.27 16.87
N LEU A 112 2.83 15.04 16.55
CA LEU A 112 3.24 14.32 15.36
C LEU A 112 2.23 14.47 14.21
N LEU A 113 1.09 15.11 14.43
CA LEU A 113 0.12 15.39 13.39
C LEU A 113 0.61 16.51 12.46
N TYR A 114 0.19 16.42 11.19
CA TYR A 114 0.42 17.50 10.25
C TYR A 114 -0.41 18.73 10.64
N GLU A 115 0.23 19.90 10.70
CA GLU A 115 -0.43 21.16 11.02
C GLU A 115 -0.23 22.16 9.89
N MET A 116 -1.29 22.86 9.53
CA MET A 116 -1.28 23.98 8.57
C MET A 116 -2.27 25.03 9.02
N ASP A 117 -1.84 26.28 9.05
CA ASP A 117 -2.67 27.44 9.45
C ASP A 117 -3.35 27.27 10.84
N GLY A 118 -2.65 26.60 11.78
CA GLY A 118 -3.16 26.35 13.14
C GLY A 118 -4.19 25.21 13.21
N VAL A 119 -4.44 24.49 12.11
CA VAL A 119 -5.33 23.32 12.06
C VAL A 119 -4.49 22.06 11.97
N LYS A 120 -4.76 21.11 12.87
CA LYS A 120 -4.15 19.78 12.86
C LYS A 120 -5.03 18.78 12.14
N TYR A 121 -4.41 17.96 11.30
CA TYR A 121 -5.07 16.94 10.48
C TYR A 121 -4.67 15.55 10.98
N LYS A 122 -5.65 14.74 11.34
CA LYS A 122 -5.44 13.39 11.86
C LYS A 122 -5.29 12.38 10.73
N ALA A 123 -6.20 12.43 9.75
CA ALA A 123 -6.23 11.49 8.64
C ALA A 123 -5.46 12.02 7.42
N GLN A 124 -4.82 11.10 6.69
CA GLN A 124 -4.11 11.46 5.44
C GLN A 124 -4.99 12.21 4.46
N GLU A 125 -6.22 11.74 4.30
CA GLU A 125 -7.18 12.25 3.31
C GLU A 125 -7.67 13.67 3.64
N GLU A 126 -7.55 14.09 4.89
CA GLU A 126 -7.92 15.44 5.34
C GLU A 126 -6.83 16.47 5.06
N ILE A 127 -5.57 16.05 4.93
CA ILE A 127 -4.45 16.96 4.65
C ILE A 127 -4.65 17.61 3.29
N PRO A 128 -4.61 18.96 3.18
CA PRO A 128 -4.89 19.68 1.93
C PRO A 128 -4.06 19.23 0.73
N PHE A 129 -2.82 18.76 0.97
CA PHE A 129 -1.96 18.17 -0.05
C PHE A 129 -2.57 16.91 -0.68
N TYR A 130 -3.20 16.04 0.11
CA TYR A 130 -3.84 14.82 -0.39
C TYR A 130 -5.28 15.05 -0.83
N ALA A 131 -6.04 15.85 -0.09
CA ALA A 131 -7.46 16.11 -0.36
C ALA A 131 -7.73 16.67 -1.77
N LYS A 132 -6.73 17.34 -2.37
CA LYS A 132 -6.80 17.87 -3.73
C LYS A 132 -6.30 16.93 -4.82
N GLN A 133 -5.88 15.69 -4.47
CA GLN A 133 -5.36 14.72 -5.42
C GLN A 133 -6.40 13.64 -5.75
N THR A 134 -6.48 13.30 -7.04
CA THR A 134 -7.14 12.07 -7.49
C THR A 134 -6.08 11.05 -7.87
N ARG A 135 -5.89 10.04 -7.03
CA ARG A 135 -4.83 9.02 -7.19
C ARG A 135 -5.39 7.80 -7.90
N LEU A 136 -5.05 7.61 -9.18
CA LEU A 136 -5.46 6.44 -9.97
C LEU A 136 -4.36 5.36 -9.95
N VAL A 137 -3.19 5.65 -10.50
CA VAL A 137 -2.07 4.70 -10.57
C VAL A 137 -1.49 4.41 -9.18
N LEU A 138 -1.41 5.43 -8.34
CA LEU A 138 -0.82 5.36 -7.00
C LEU A 138 -1.86 5.12 -5.89
N LYS A 139 -3.07 4.66 -6.22
CA LYS A 139 -4.16 4.51 -5.24
C LYS A 139 -3.81 3.60 -4.07
N ASN A 140 -2.97 2.58 -4.30
CA ASN A 140 -2.57 1.61 -3.29
C ASN A 140 -1.31 2.03 -2.51
N CYS A 141 -0.60 3.08 -2.94
CA CYS A 141 0.60 3.55 -2.26
C CYS A 141 0.26 4.11 -0.88
N GLY A 142 0.93 3.61 0.15
CA GLY A 142 0.65 3.93 1.54
C GLY A 142 -0.46 3.11 2.19
N HIS A 143 -1.13 2.22 1.44
CA HIS A 143 -2.24 1.41 1.93
C HIS A 143 -1.93 -0.09 1.99
N ILE A 144 -1.09 -0.59 1.08
CA ILE A 144 -0.69 -1.99 1.02
C ILE A 144 0.80 -2.16 1.25
N ASP A 145 1.19 -3.32 1.74
CA ASP A 145 2.58 -3.74 1.77
C ASP A 145 3.02 -4.16 0.36
N ALA A 146 3.96 -3.39 -0.22
CA ALA A 146 4.47 -3.64 -1.57
C ALA A 146 5.32 -4.93 -1.68
N GLU A 147 5.80 -5.47 -0.56
CA GLU A 147 6.57 -6.72 -0.48
C GLU A 147 5.66 -7.94 -0.26
N ASN A 148 4.34 -7.74 -0.05
CA ASN A 148 3.39 -8.79 0.24
C ASN A 148 2.47 -9.10 -0.96
N ILE A 149 2.76 -10.19 -1.67
CA ILE A 149 1.98 -10.62 -2.85
C ILE A 149 0.50 -10.91 -2.53
N LYS A 150 0.19 -11.33 -1.30
CA LYS A 150 -1.19 -11.62 -0.88
C LYS A 150 -2.04 -10.34 -0.86
N GLU A 151 -1.45 -9.21 -0.39
CA GLU A 151 -2.13 -7.91 -0.42
C GLU A 151 -2.36 -7.43 -1.87
N VAL A 152 -1.43 -7.71 -2.78
CA VAL A 152 -1.60 -7.42 -4.21
C VAL A 152 -2.77 -8.21 -4.78
N PHE A 153 -2.90 -9.50 -4.49
CA PHE A 153 -4.03 -10.32 -4.92
C PHE A 153 -5.35 -9.85 -4.32
N ALA A 154 -5.39 -9.52 -3.03
CA ALA A 154 -6.58 -9.02 -2.36
C ALA A 154 -7.10 -7.70 -2.98
N ASN A 155 -6.19 -6.89 -3.55
CA ASN A 155 -6.51 -5.65 -4.26
C ASN A 155 -6.71 -5.84 -5.78
N GLY A 156 -6.95 -7.07 -6.24
CA GLY A 156 -7.26 -7.38 -7.64
C GLY A 156 -6.03 -7.49 -8.54
N GLY A 157 -4.83 -7.54 -7.97
CA GLY A 157 -3.60 -7.73 -8.73
C GLY A 157 -3.61 -9.07 -9.49
N TYR A 158 -3.03 -9.06 -10.68
CA TYR A 158 -2.90 -10.21 -11.57
C TYR A 158 -4.22 -10.81 -12.10
N GLN A 159 -5.39 -10.28 -11.77
CA GLN A 159 -6.67 -10.77 -12.33
C GLN A 159 -6.71 -10.59 -13.85
N ALA A 160 -6.25 -9.43 -14.36
CA ALA A 160 -6.16 -9.21 -15.80
C ALA A 160 -5.17 -10.18 -16.47
N LEU A 161 -4.02 -10.47 -15.83
CA LEU A 161 -3.07 -11.45 -16.34
C LEU A 161 -3.70 -12.85 -16.43
N LYS A 162 -4.46 -13.28 -15.42
CA LYS A 162 -5.19 -14.55 -15.45
C LYS A 162 -6.15 -14.59 -16.63
N LYS A 163 -6.96 -13.55 -16.82
CA LYS A 163 -7.87 -13.44 -17.96
C LYS A 163 -7.12 -13.57 -19.30
N VAL A 164 -6.04 -12.81 -19.46
CA VAL A 164 -5.24 -12.83 -20.70
C VAL A 164 -4.67 -14.21 -21.00
N LEU A 165 -4.14 -14.90 -19.99
CA LEU A 165 -3.48 -16.20 -20.18
C LEU A 165 -4.47 -17.35 -20.50
N PHE A 166 -5.68 -17.31 -19.97
CA PHE A 166 -6.61 -18.43 -20.04
C PHE A 166 -7.85 -18.17 -20.90
N GLU A 167 -8.17 -16.92 -21.21
CA GLU A 167 -9.44 -16.55 -21.83
C GLU A 167 -9.28 -15.70 -23.11
N MET A 168 -8.07 -15.20 -23.41
CA MET A 168 -7.86 -14.29 -24.54
C MET A 168 -6.76 -14.81 -25.50
N SER A 169 -6.96 -14.57 -26.77
CA SER A 169 -5.90 -14.72 -27.77
C SER A 169 -4.95 -13.51 -27.78
N PRO A 170 -3.71 -13.65 -28.27
CA PRO A 170 -2.78 -12.52 -28.42
C PRO A 170 -3.35 -11.34 -29.22
N GLN A 171 -4.18 -11.61 -30.23
CA GLN A 171 -4.79 -10.55 -31.03
C GLN A 171 -5.86 -9.78 -30.24
N GLU A 172 -6.71 -10.46 -29.48
CA GLU A 172 -7.71 -9.81 -28.63
C GLU A 172 -7.06 -8.91 -27.59
N VAL A 173 -5.92 -9.31 -27.00
CA VAL A 173 -5.16 -8.46 -26.07
C VAL A 173 -4.65 -7.19 -26.76
N ILE A 174 -4.15 -7.31 -27.99
CA ILE A 174 -3.68 -6.13 -28.75
C ILE A 174 -4.85 -5.21 -29.07
N ASP A 175 -5.98 -5.75 -29.46
CA ASP A 175 -7.17 -4.98 -29.81
C ASP A 175 -7.76 -4.26 -28.59
N GLU A 176 -7.80 -4.89 -27.42
CA GLU A 176 -8.18 -4.28 -26.15
C GLU A 176 -7.27 -3.07 -25.80
N ILE A 177 -5.94 -3.24 -25.96
CA ILE A 177 -5.00 -2.13 -25.68
C ILE A 177 -5.13 -1.01 -26.73
N LEU A 178 -5.45 -1.34 -27.99
CA LEU A 178 -5.74 -0.32 -29.01
C LEU A 178 -7.01 0.46 -28.69
N GLU A 179 -8.09 -0.22 -28.33
CA GLU A 179 -9.39 0.36 -27.98
C GLU A 179 -9.27 1.26 -26.74
N SER A 180 -8.52 0.83 -25.72
CA SER A 180 -8.26 1.61 -24.51
C SER A 180 -7.56 2.96 -24.77
N ASN A 181 -6.97 3.12 -25.95
CA ASN A 181 -6.14 4.27 -26.33
C ASN A 181 -5.01 4.58 -25.32
N LEU A 182 -4.49 3.56 -24.65
CA LEU A 182 -3.38 3.69 -23.71
C LEU A 182 -2.16 4.27 -24.42
N ARG A 183 -1.61 5.34 -23.83
CA ARG A 183 -0.44 6.07 -24.38
C ARG A 183 0.75 6.00 -23.46
N GLY A 184 1.94 6.05 -24.03
CA GLY A 184 3.20 6.19 -23.31
C GLY A 184 3.23 7.47 -22.45
N ARG A 185 3.93 7.41 -21.33
CA ARG A 185 4.09 8.51 -20.36
C ARG A 185 5.50 9.06 -20.31
N GLY A 186 6.36 8.67 -21.25
CA GLY A 186 7.74 9.17 -21.37
C GLY A 186 7.88 10.48 -22.16
N GLY A 187 6.77 11.19 -22.45
CA GLY A 187 6.75 12.46 -23.16
C GLY A 187 6.18 12.39 -24.58
N GLY A 188 6.45 11.33 -25.35
CA GLY A 188 6.01 11.21 -26.74
C GLY A 188 4.53 10.84 -26.92
N GLY A 189 3.85 10.33 -25.89
CA GLY A 189 2.42 10.00 -25.93
C GLY A 189 2.03 8.97 -26.98
N PHE A 190 2.96 8.12 -27.43
CA PHE A 190 2.72 7.12 -28.48
C PHE A 190 1.76 6.05 -28.00
N GLN A 191 0.83 5.60 -28.84
CA GLN A 191 -0.15 4.57 -28.51
C GLN A 191 0.54 3.21 -28.26
N ALA A 192 0.37 2.64 -27.07
CA ALA A 192 0.98 1.37 -26.67
C ALA A 192 0.55 0.21 -27.56
N GLY A 193 -0.75 0.11 -27.88
CA GLY A 193 -1.30 -0.94 -28.72
C GLY A 193 -0.71 -0.99 -30.13
N TYR A 194 -0.34 0.14 -30.70
CA TYR A 194 0.37 0.17 -31.97
C TYR A 194 1.76 -0.46 -31.91
N LYS A 195 2.50 -0.23 -30.84
CA LYS A 195 3.80 -0.90 -30.65
C LYS A 195 3.62 -2.40 -30.54
N TRP A 196 2.66 -2.86 -29.78
CA TRP A 196 2.37 -4.29 -29.63
C TRP A 196 1.98 -4.91 -30.96
N LYS A 197 1.11 -4.24 -31.75
CA LYS A 197 0.71 -4.68 -33.08
C LYS A 197 1.90 -4.77 -34.06
N GLN A 198 2.84 -3.83 -33.99
CA GLN A 198 4.05 -3.86 -34.83
C GLN A 198 4.94 -5.04 -34.46
N VAL A 199 5.15 -5.33 -33.18
CA VAL A 199 5.93 -6.47 -32.71
C VAL A 199 5.27 -7.79 -33.10
N ALA A 200 3.94 -7.89 -32.96
CA ALA A 200 3.18 -9.10 -33.32
C ALA A 200 3.27 -9.44 -34.80
N ARG A 201 3.43 -8.45 -35.70
CA ARG A 201 3.55 -8.63 -37.15
C ARG A 201 4.93 -9.12 -37.61
N GLN A 202 5.95 -9.08 -36.72
CA GLN A 202 7.29 -9.56 -37.09
C GLN A 202 7.26 -11.08 -37.28
N LYS A 203 8.06 -11.54 -38.24
CA LYS A 203 8.10 -12.97 -38.63
C LYS A 203 9.10 -13.78 -37.80
N GLU A 204 10.00 -13.11 -37.09
CA GLU A 204 10.98 -13.75 -36.22
C GLU A 204 10.34 -14.55 -35.11
N THR A 205 10.89 -15.73 -34.86
CA THR A 205 10.42 -16.65 -33.82
C THR A 205 10.95 -16.30 -32.43
N ILE A 206 12.12 -15.65 -32.38
CA ILE A 206 12.73 -15.21 -31.12
C ILE A 206 12.43 -13.72 -30.92
N ARG A 207 11.85 -13.41 -29.76
CA ARG A 207 11.55 -12.03 -29.33
C ARG A 207 12.14 -11.78 -27.97
N TYR A 208 12.70 -10.60 -27.79
CA TYR A 208 13.31 -10.18 -26.53
C TYR A 208 12.41 -9.14 -25.87
N LEU A 209 12.21 -9.27 -24.56
CA LEU A 209 11.58 -8.28 -23.70
C LEU A 209 12.67 -7.63 -22.84
N VAL A 210 12.73 -6.29 -22.86
CA VAL A 210 13.70 -5.49 -22.09
C VAL A 210 12.93 -4.58 -21.11
#